data_6f9916f82e831c46264bf9314ecec658
#
_entry.id   6f9916f82e831c46264bf9314ecec658
#
_cell.length_a   1.000
_cell.length_b   1.000
_cell.length_c   1.000
_cell.angle_alpha   90.00
_cell.angle_beta   90.00
_cell.angle_gamma   90.00
#
_symmetry.space_group_name_H-M   'P 1'
#
loop_
_entity.id
_entity.type
_entity.pdbx_description
1 polymer ?
#
loop_
_entity_poly.entity_id
_entity_poly.type
_entity_poly.pdbx_seq_one_letter_code
_entity_poly.pdbx_strand_id
1 'polypeptide(L)'
;MSQPRAPEKQLVRGASTDTGRVAHAGAAADTERVTDASPADTRRVGDAVPARLAELLAGGLGLVGPRLTFTNACVASAAAIIHACRLISSGRIDVAVCGGGYLVEEETFGKFDSGRALSRDGMVRPFSADRTGLLLGDGVAVVVLESAEHARRRGARPLAGVVGWGAASDAHHIAQPHPEGVGLARAARQAMRLAGDPDGDALDYVNAHGTGTKYNDGAETRGLRAAFPKRAESIPVSSTKSTTGHLLEAAGVVEFVITMLALTDGVLPPTAGFTAPDPECDLDYVPNEPRRTDPRRALTVNAAFGGANTALVLERP
;
A
#
# COMPACT_ATOMS: atom_id res chain seq x y z
N MET A 1 4.59 36.82 11.99
CA MET A 1 4.84 35.56 11.27
C MET A 1 4.38 34.44 12.19
N SER A 2 3.19 33.88 11.96
CA SER A 2 2.63 32.79 12.75
C SER A 2 3.31 31.49 12.30
N GLN A 3 3.89 30.74 13.26
CA GLN A 3 4.42 29.41 13.00
C GLN A 3 3.30 28.49 12.46
N PRO A 4 3.59 27.63 11.47
CA PRO A 4 2.62 26.64 11.03
C PRO A 4 2.33 25.69 12.19
N ARG A 5 1.03 25.49 12.48
CA ARG A 5 0.57 24.51 13.47
C ARG A 5 1.03 23.10 13.02
N ALA A 6 1.47 22.29 13.99
CA ALA A 6 1.74 20.88 13.76
C ALA A 6 0.50 20.21 13.13
N PRO A 7 0.67 19.27 12.16
CA PRO A 7 -0.44 18.61 11.52
C PRO A 7 -1.27 17.82 12.55
N GLU A 8 -2.58 18.03 12.55
CA GLU A 8 -3.50 17.26 13.38
C GLU A 8 -3.50 15.80 12.93
N LYS A 9 -3.49 14.89 13.90
CA LYS A 9 -3.58 13.43 13.67
C LYS A 9 -4.88 13.10 12.93
N GLN A 10 -4.77 12.32 11.88
CA GLN A 10 -5.91 11.83 11.11
C GLN A 10 -6.22 10.39 11.53
N LEU A 11 -7.49 10.10 11.74
CA LEU A 11 -7.95 8.88 12.36
C LEU A 11 -8.54 7.92 11.32
N VAL A 12 -8.24 6.62 11.46
CA VAL A 12 -8.72 5.54 10.59
C VAL A 12 -9.81 4.74 11.30
N ARG A 13 -10.89 4.44 10.60
CA ARG A 13 -11.94 3.52 11.06
C ARG A 13 -11.76 2.11 10.50
N GLY A 14 -12.26 1.12 11.24
CA GLY A 14 -12.20 -0.26 10.88
C GLY A 14 -12.90 -0.60 9.56
N ALA A 15 -12.24 -1.46 8.79
CA ALA A 15 -12.82 -2.19 7.70
C ALA A 15 -13.50 -3.44 8.25
N SER A 16 -14.71 -3.77 7.80
CA SER A 16 -15.31 -5.08 8.03
C SER A 16 -14.63 -6.07 7.08
N THR A 17 -13.86 -7.01 7.62
CA THR A 17 -13.38 -8.16 6.86
C THR A 17 -14.39 -9.28 7.01
N ASP A 18 -15.31 -9.41 6.07
CA ASP A 18 -16.10 -10.63 5.93
C ASP A 18 -15.24 -11.67 5.18
N THR A 19 -14.63 -12.58 5.94
CA THR A 19 -13.89 -13.72 5.37
C THR A 19 -14.87 -14.84 5.02
N GLY A 20 -15.72 -14.60 4.02
CA GLY A 20 -16.55 -15.62 3.41
C GLY A 20 -15.65 -16.70 2.77
N ARG A 21 -15.86 -17.95 3.18
CA ARG A 21 -15.22 -19.15 2.60
C ARG A 21 -15.35 -19.14 1.07
N VAL A 22 -14.22 -19.03 0.37
CA VAL A 22 -14.17 -19.24 -1.07
C VAL A 22 -14.17 -20.74 -1.31
N ALA A 23 -15.28 -21.25 -1.82
CA ALA A 23 -15.36 -22.60 -2.35
C ALA A 23 -14.70 -22.62 -3.74
N HIS A 24 -13.69 -23.48 -3.92
CA HIS A 24 -13.12 -23.77 -5.23
C HIS A 24 -14.16 -24.48 -6.11
N ALA A 25 -14.70 -23.77 -7.09
CA ALA A 25 -15.42 -24.38 -8.20
C ALA A 25 -14.54 -24.23 -9.45
N GLY A 26 -13.95 -25.35 -9.88
CA GLY A 26 -13.32 -25.43 -11.19
C GLY A 26 -14.39 -25.35 -12.28
N ALA A 27 -14.33 -24.34 -13.13
CA ALA A 27 -15.13 -24.26 -14.34
C ALA A 27 -14.19 -24.20 -15.55
N ALA A 28 -14.37 -25.14 -16.46
CA ALA A 28 -13.72 -25.14 -17.76
C ALA A 28 -14.18 -23.90 -18.56
N ALA A 29 -13.24 -23.19 -19.16
CA ALA A 29 -13.53 -22.03 -19.99
C ALA A 29 -14.01 -22.49 -21.38
N ASP A 30 -15.29 -22.27 -21.66
CA ASP A 30 -15.81 -22.24 -23.03
C ASP A 30 -15.50 -20.87 -23.66
N THR A 31 -14.64 -20.87 -24.67
CA THR A 31 -14.35 -19.70 -25.48
C THR A 31 -15.44 -19.51 -26.53
N GLU A 32 -16.56 -18.87 -26.17
CA GLU A 32 -17.48 -18.33 -27.18
C GLU A 32 -17.03 -16.92 -27.59
N ARG A 33 -16.91 -16.71 -28.90
CA ARG A 33 -16.63 -15.41 -29.52
C ARG A 33 -17.76 -14.45 -29.19
N VAL A 34 -17.43 -13.36 -28.49
CA VAL A 34 -18.34 -12.24 -28.25
C VAL A 34 -18.50 -11.44 -29.55
N THR A 35 -19.56 -11.77 -30.30
CA THR A 35 -20.06 -10.93 -31.39
C THR A 35 -21.54 -10.68 -31.12
N ASP A 36 -21.86 -9.69 -30.35
CA ASP A 36 -23.08 -8.92 -30.17
C ASP A 36 -23.19 -8.48 -28.69
N ALA A 37 -22.56 -7.33 -28.39
CA ALA A 37 -22.68 -6.74 -27.06
C ALA A 37 -24.11 -6.22 -26.85
N SER A 38 -24.87 -6.83 -25.95
CA SER A 38 -26.19 -6.35 -25.56
C SER A 38 -26.08 -4.99 -24.83
N PRO A 39 -27.18 -4.19 -24.76
CA PRO A 39 -27.15 -2.94 -23.96
C PRO A 39 -26.76 -3.14 -22.48
N ALA A 40 -26.90 -4.36 -21.94
CA ALA A 40 -26.44 -4.72 -20.61
C ALA A 40 -24.89 -4.86 -20.56
N ASP A 41 -24.27 -5.32 -21.66
CA ASP A 41 -22.81 -5.47 -21.74
C ASP A 41 -22.11 -4.12 -21.92
N THR A 42 -22.74 -3.18 -22.64
CA THR A 42 -22.21 -1.82 -22.75
C THR A 42 -22.27 -1.05 -21.41
N ARG A 43 -23.25 -1.34 -20.54
CA ARG A 43 -23.26 -0.81 -19.16
C ARG A 43 -22.12 -1.38 -18.32
N ARG A 44 -21.86 -2.70 -18.40
CA ARG A 44 -20.76 -3.35 -17.68
C ARG A 44 -19.40 -2.80 -18.10
N VAL A 45 -19.18 -2.57 -19.37
CA VAL A 45 -17.93 -1.92 -19.89
C VAL A 45 -17.82 -0.48 -19.37
N GLY A 46 -18.93 0.28 -19.36
CA GLY A 46 -18.95 1.63 -18.79
C GLY A 46 -18.69 1.66 -17.27
N ASP A 47 -19.11 0.63 -16.54
CA ASP A 47 -18.89 0.50 -15.10
C ASP A 47 -17.45 0.06 -14.76
N ALA A 48 -16.72 -0.54 -15.71
CA ALA A 48 -15.31 -0.92 -15.56
C ALA A 48 -14.33 0.26 -15.67
N VAL A 49 -14.79 1.46 -16.05
CA VAL A 49 -13.93 2.65 -16.08
C VAL A 49 -13.57 3.05 -14.64
N PRO A 50 -12.28 3.15 -14.28
CA PRO A 50 -11.87 3.44 -12.90
C PRO A 50 -12.55 4.66 -12.27
N ALA A 51 -12.80 5.72 -13.05
CA ALA A 51 -13.51 6.91 -12.58
C ALA A 51 -14.95 6.62 -12.14
N ARG A 52 -15.60 5.62 -12.73
CA ARG A 52 -16.97 5.24 -12.41
C ARG A 52 -17.12 4.63 -11.02
N LEU A 53 -16.09 3.95 -10.50
CA LEU A 53 -16.11 3.37 -9.16
C LEU A 53 -16.31 4.42 -8.07
N ALA A 54 -15.63 5.56 -8.16
CA ALA A 54 -15.80 6.65 -7.21
C ALA A 54 -17.22 7.23 -7.24
N GLU A 55 -17.86 7.30 -8.40
CA GLU A 55 -19.25 7.75 -8.56
C GLU A 55 -20.25 6.75 -7.98
N LEU A 56 -20.06 5.46 -8.26
CA LEU A 56 -20.94 4.39 -7.76
C LEU A 56 -20.87 4.32 -6.23
N LEU A 57 -19.68 4.37 -5.64
CA LEU A 57 -19.50 4.41 -4.20
C LEU A 57 -20.13 5.64 -3.58
N ALA A 58 -19.91 6.82 -4.16
CA ALA A 58 -20.48 8.06 -3.65
C ALA A 58 -22.01 8.04 -3.72
N GLY A 59 -22.59 7.55 -4.82
CA GLY A 59 -24.04 7.40 -4.97
C GLY A 59 -24.64 6.41 -3.97
N GLY A 60 -24.00 5.24 -3.79
CA GLY A 60 -24.47 4.21 -2.87
C GLY A 60 -24.36 4.61 -1.39
N LEU A 61 -23.38 5.43 -1.04
CA LEU A 61 -23.15 5.92 0.32
C LEU A 61 -23.75 7.31 0.60
N GLY A 62 -24.39 7.95 -0.38
CA GLY A 62 -24.94 9.29 -0.22
C GLY A 62 -23.87 10.38 -0.04
N LEU A 63 -22.65 10.17 -0.55
CA LEU A 63 -21.55 11.13 -0.41
C LEU A 63 -21.68 12.24 -1.47
N VAL A 64 -21.56 13.49 -1.04
CA VAL A 64 -21.71 14.68 -1.90
C VAL A 64 -20.40 15.43 -2.15
N GLY A 65 -19.31 15.01 -1.53
CA GLY A 65 -17.98 15.61 -1.66
C GLY A 65 -17.30 15.33 -3.01
N PRO A 66 -16.07 15.81 -3.19
CA PRO A 66 -15.26 15.53 -4.38
C PRO A 66 -15.06 14.04 -4.62
N ARG A 67 -15.11 13.63 -5.87
CA ARG A 67 -14.89 12.26 -6.33
C ARG A 67 -13.64 12.25 -7.17
N LEU A 68 -12.64 11.48 -6.72
CA LEU A 68 -11.33 11.44 -7.34
C LEU A 68 -10.90 10.01 -7.58
N THR A 69 -10.27 9.76 -8.70
CA THR A 69 -9.67 8.47 -9.06
C THR A 69 -8.20 8.67 -9.36
N PHE A 70 -7.39 7.78 -8.82
CA PHE A 70 -5.94 7.79 -8.97
C PHE A 70 -5.54 6.59 -9.84
N THR A 71 -4.72 6.84 -10.85
CA THR A 71 -4.29 5.83 -11.84
C THR A 71 -2.77 5.80 -11.99
N ASN A 72 -2.05 6.04 -10.90
CA ASN A 72 -0.59 6.06 -10.87
C ASN A 72 -0.01 4.72 -10.42
N ALA A 73 -0.49 3.63 -11.02
CA ALA A 73 -0.03 2.26 -10.86
C ALA A 73 0.01 1.81 -9.38
N CYS A 74 1.01 1.06 -8.96
CA CYS A 74 1.08 0.39 -7.65
C CYS A 74 1.03 1.34 -6.43
N VAL A 75 1.14 2.66 -6.62
CA VAL A 75 1.00 3.66 -5.56
C VAL A 75 -0.38 4.35 -5.54
N ALA A 76 -1.31 3.95 -6.42
CA ALA A 76 -2.57 4.67 -6.64
C ALA A 76 -3.41 4.82 -5.35
N SER A 77 -3.70 3.74 -4.65
CA SER A 77 -4.50 3.82 -3.43
C SER A 77 -3.78 4.49 -2.26
N ALA A 78 -2.46 4.35 -2.14
CA ALA A 78 -1.67 5.12 -1.17
C ALA A 78 -1.69 6.62 -1.50
N ALA A 79 -1.61 6.99 -2.78
CA ALA A 79 -1.74 8.39 -3.22
C ALA A 79 -3.14 8.97 -2.93
N ALA A 80 -4.20 8.16 -3.08
CA ALA A 80 -5.55 8.54 -2.69
C ALA A 80 -5.64 8.86 -1.19
N ILE A 81 -5.07 8.01 -0.33
CA ILE A 81 -4.98 8.24 1.12
C ILE A 81 -4.20 9.53 1.41
N ILE A 82 -3.03 9.72 0.80
CA ILE A 82 -2.22 10.96 0.97
C ILE A 82 -3.02 12.20 0.58
N HIS A 83 -3.76 12.12 -0.54
CA HIS A 83 -4.58 13.25 -0.99
C HIS A 83 -5.71 13.55 -0.01
N ALA A 84 -6.41 12.54 0.47
CA ALA A 84 -7.44 12.69 1.51
C ALA A 84 -6.86 13.31 2.78
N CYS A 85 -5.69 12.84 3.23
CA CYS A 85 -4.98 13.42 4.36
C CYS A 85 -4.71 14.92 4.19
N ARG A 86 -4.30 15.34 3.00
CA ARG A 86 -4.09 16.77 2.68
C ARG A 86 -5.39 17.58 2.71
N LEU A 87 -6.48 17.04 2.20
CA LEU A 87 -7.79 17.71 2.22
C LEU A 87 -8.31 17.87 3.65
N ILE A 88 -8.20 16.81 4.47
CA ILE A 88 -8.63 16.83 5.87
C ILE A 88 -7.75 17.79 6.69
N SER A 89 -6.42 17.71 6.56
CA SER A 89 -5.50 18.57 7.32
C SER A 89 -5.61 20.05 6.96
N SER A 90 -6.06 20.36 5.74
CA SER A 90 -6.34 21.73 5.31
C SER A 90 -7.76 22.21 5.68
N GLY A 91 -8.56 21.39 6.37
CA GLY A 91 -9.92 21.72 6.76
C GLY A 91 -10.93 21.83 5.60
N ARG A 92 -10.58 21.26 4.43
CA ARG A 92 -11.46 21.28 3.25
C ARG A 92 -12.57 20.24 3.31
N ILE A 93 -12.32 19.11 3.99
CA ILE A 93 -13.28 18.05 4.28
C ILE A 93 -13.01 17.51 5.68
N ASP A 94 -14.02 16.95 6.33
CA ASP A 94 -13.88 16.27 7.62
C ASP A 94 -13.73 14.76 7.48
N VAL A 95 -14.30 14.17 6.42
CA VAL A 95 -14.37 12.72 6.22
C VAL A 95 -14.05 12.39 4.76
N ALA A 96 -13.25 11.36 4.54
CA ALA A 96 -12.99 10.79 3.23
C ALA A 96 -13.12 9.27 3.26
N VAL A 97 -13.73 8.70 2.21
CA VAL A 97 -13.69 7.27 1.94
C VAL A 97 -12.60 7.04 0.88
N CYS A 98 -11.60 6.24 1.21
CA CYS A 98 -10.50 5.87 0.32
C CYS A 98 -10.49 4.37 0.12
N GLY A 99 -10.35 3.92 -1.11
CA GLY A 99 -10.29 2.50 -1.42
C GLY A 99 -9.47 2.20 -2.65
N GLY A 100 -9.21 0.93 -2.87
CA GLY A 100 -8.60 0.39 -4.05
C GLY A 100 -8.96 -1.08 -4.19
N GLY A 101 -9.17 -1.51 -5.41
CA GLY A 101 -9.45 -2.91 -5.75
C GLY A 101 -8.64 -3.31 -6.97
N TYR A 102 -8.22 -4.54 -7.00
CA TYR A 102 -7.59 -5.16 -8.14
C TYR A 102 -8.01 -6.61 -8.26
N LEU A 103 -8.32 -7.04 -9.47
CA LEU A 103 -8.53 -8.43 -9.85
C LEU A 103 -7.51 -8.80 -10.91
N VAL A 104 -6.94 -9.99 -10.82
CA VAL A 104 -5.96 -10.48 -11.80
C VAL A 104 -6.68 -10.71 -13.12
N GLU A 105 -6.23 -10.01 -14.16
CA GLU A 105 -6.72 -10.11 -15.52
C GLU A 105 -5.65 -10.67 -16.44
N GLU A 106 -6.07 -11.43 -17.45
CA GLU A 106 -5.17 -12.06 -18.42
C GLU A 106 -4.26 -11.03 -19.11
N GLU A 107 -4.82 -9.88 -19.50
CA GLU A 107 -4.06 -8.81 -20.17
C GLU A 107 -2.94 -8.27 -19.27
N THR A 108 -3.25 -8.00 -18.00
CA THR A 108 -2.26 -7.49 -17.03
C THR A 108 -1.23 -8.57 -16.71
N PHE A 109 -1.68 -9.81 -16.50
CA PHE A 109 -0.77 -10.95 -16.32
C PHE A 109 0.20 -11.07 -17.49
N GLY A 110 -0.30 -11.05 -18.72
CA GLY A 110 0.52 -11.12 -19.93
C GLY A 110 1.54 -9.99 -20.07
N LYS A 111 1.21 -8.77 -19.63
CA LYS A 111 2.15 -7.63 -19.60
C LYS A 111 3.31 -7.88 -18.61
N PHE A 112 3.01 -8.39 -17.42
CA PHE A 112 4.04 -8.69 -16.41
C PHE A 112 4.89 -9.90 -16.81
N ASP A 113 4.29 -10.92 -17.43
CA ASP A 113 4.99 -12.10 -17.94
C ASP A 113 5.94 -11.73 -19.09
N SER A 114 5.48 -10.98 -20.08
CA SER A 114 6.31 -10.47 -21.18
C SER A 114 7.48 -9.62 -20.70
N GLY A 115 7.26 -8.84 -19.63
CA GLY A 115 8.29 -8.06 -18.93
C GLY A 115 9.22 -8.89 -18.05
N ARG A 116 9.00 -10.20 -17.93
CA ARG A 116 9.75 -11.13 -17.07
C ARG A 116 9.79 -10.69 -15.61
N ALA A 117 8.72 -10.08 -15.14
CA ALA A 117 8.59 -9.62 -13.75
C ALA A 117 7.97 -10.69 -12.84
N LEU A 118 7.26 -11.69 -13.41
CA LEU A 118 6.60 -12.74 -12.65
C LEU A 118 7.60 -13.77 -12.13
N SER A 119 7.28 -14.35 -10.97
CA SER A 119 8.01 -15.47 -10.38
C SER A 119 8.00 -16.67 -11.32
N ARG A 120 9.15 -17.33 -11.45
CA ARG A 120 9.32 -18.47 -12.36
C ARG A 120 8.88 -19.79 -11.77
N ASP A 121 8.75 -19.88 -10.47
CA ASP A 121 8.42 -21.09 -9.71
C ASP A 121 7.11 -20.97 -8.88
N GLY A 122 6.37 -19.89 -9.11
CA GLY A 122 5.09 -19.65 -8.41
C GLY A 122 5.24 -19.24 -6.94
N MET A 123 6.43 -18.83 -6.51
CA MET A 123 6.68 -18.36 -5.14
C MET A 123 7.15 -16.92 -5.14
N VAL A 124 6.64 -16.12 -4.20
CA VAL A 124 7.13 -14.76 -3.93
C VAL A 124 8.03 -14.81 -2.71
N ARG A 125 9.28 -14.39 -2.87
CA ARG A 125 10.30 -14.41 -1.81
C ARG A 125 10.94 -13.04 -1.64
N PRO A 126 10.22 -12.06 -1.08
CA PRO A 126 10.79 -10.72 -0.92
C PRO A 126 12.08 -10.78 -0.11
N PHE A 127 13.09 -10.03 -0.56
CA PHE A 127 14.39 -9.87 0.08
C PHE A 127 15.25 -11.15 0.17
N SER A 128 14.77 -12.28 -0.32
CA SER A 128 15.56 -13.53 -0.33
C SER A 128 16.51 -13.59 -1.52
N ALA A 129 17.67 -14.23 -1.36
CA ALA A 129 18.69 -14.34 -2.39
C ALA A 129 18.20 -15.09 -3.64
N ASP A 130 17.29 -16.04 -3.48
CA ASP A 130 16.69 -16.87 -4.54
C ASP A 130 15.36 -16.34 -5.07
N ARG A 131 15.04 -15.05 -4.81
CA ARG A 131 13.84 -14.41 -5.37
C ARG A 131 13.87 -14.40 -6.89
N THR A 132 12.77 -14.75 -7.53
CA THR A 132 12.68 -14.87 -8.99
C THR A 132 11.70 -13.89 -9.63
N GLY A 133 10.88 -13.23 -8.85
CA GLY A 133 9.86 -12.30 -9.33
C GLY A 133 8.66 -12.20 -8.39
N LEU A 134 7.67 -11.42 -8.81
CA LEU A 134 6.41 -11.23 -8.09
C LEU A 134 5.33 -12.22 -8.57
N LEU A 135 4.25 -12.33 -7.80
CA LEU A 135 2.96 -12.83 -8.27
C LEU A 135 1.92 -11.73 -8.12
N LEU A 136 0.97 -11.69 -9.04
CA LEU A 136 -0.21 -10.84 -8.90
C LEU A 136 -1.18 -11.46 -7.90
N GLY A 137 -1.95 -10.64 -7.20
CA GLY A 137 -2.97 -11.08 -6.27
C GLY A 137 -4.24 -10.26 -6.39
N ASP A 138 -5.36 -10.86 -6.07
CA ASP A 138 -6.68 -10.21 -6.01
C ASP A 138 -6.92 -9.61 -4.64
N GLY A 139 -7.60 -8.47 -4.60
CA GLY A 139 -8.02 -7.91 -3.33
C GLY A 139 -8.63 -6.53 -3.44
N VAL A 140 -9.34 -6.17 -2.38
CA VAL A 140 -9.98 -4.87 -2.21
C VAL A 140 -9.88 -4.46 -0.74
N ALA A 141 -9.62 -3.18 -0.51
CA ALA A 141 -9.77 -2.59 0.81
C ALA A 141 -10.34 -1.17 0.70
N VAL A 142 -11.08 -0.78 1.74
CA VAL A 142 -11.65 0.55 1.87
C VAL A 142 -11.42 1.03 3.30
N VAL A 143 -10.98 2.26 3.44
CA VAL A 143 -10.78 2.93 4.73
C VAL A 143 -11.56 4.23 4.79
N VAL A 144 -12.03 4.58 5.97
CA VAL A 144 -12.61 5.88 6.26
C VAL A 144 -11.61 6.69 7.05
N LEU A 145 -11.16 7.79 6.48
CA LEU A 145 -10.32 8.79 7.13
C LEU A 145 -11.21 9.91 7.67
N GLU A 146 -10.84 10.43 8.82
CA GLU A 146 -11.65 11.42 9.52
C GLU A 146 -10.74 12.40 10.27
N SER A 147 -11.12 13.69 10.33
CA SER A 147 -10.41 14.64 11.18
C SER A 147 -10.57 14.24 12.66
N ALA A 148 -9.52 14.43 13.45
CA ALA A 148 -9.55 14.12 14.89
C ALA A 148 -10.68 14.87 15.61
N GLU A 149 -10.95 16.09 15.20
CA GLU A 149 -12.03 16.91 15.76
C GLU A 149 -13.40 16.32 15.44
N HIS A 150 -13.67 15.93 14.20
CA HIS A 150 -14.92 15.30 13.79
C HIS A 150 -15.14 13.99 14.53
N ALA A 151 -14.11 13.14 14.63
CA ALA A 151 -14.17 11.86 15.36
C ALA A 151 -14.50 12.07 16.85
N ARG A 152 -13.88 13.05 17.52
CA ARG A 152 -14.18 13.38 18.92
C ARG A 152 -15.62 13.86 19.10
N ARG A 153 -16.12 14.76 18.23
CA ARG A 153 -17.49 15.29 18.32
C ARG A 153 -18.54 14.19 18.31
N ARG A 154 -18.32 13.11 17.57
CA ARG A 154 -19.27 11.98 17.47
C ARG A 154 -18.93 10.78 18.36
N GLY A 155 -17.92 10.90 19.23
CA GLY A 155 -17.53 9.84 20.16
C GLY A 155 -16.89 8.61 19.48
N ALA A 156 -16.27 8.77 18.32
CA ALA A 156 -15.61 7.66 17.63
C ALA A 156 -14.33 7.23 18.32
N ARG A 157 -14.06 5.93 18.28
CA ARG A 157 -12.77 5.37 18.66
C ARG A 157 -11.96 5.09 17.39
N PRO A 158 -10.83 5.79 17.16
CA PRO A 158 -9.97 5.52 16.02
C PRO A 158 -9.24 4.21 16.19
N LEU A 159 -8.91 3.54 15.09
CA LEU A 159 -8.04 2.36 15.08
C LEU A 159 -6.57 2.75 14.99
N ALA A 160 -6.27 3.77 14.20
CA ALA A 160 -4.94 4.36 14.08
C ALA A 160 -5.03 5.82 13.70
N GLY A 161 -3.96 6.58 13.92
CA GLY A 161 -3.78 7.92 13.39
C GLY A 161 -2.82 7.91 12.21
N VAL A 162 -3.13 8.63 11.12
CA VAL A 162 -2.16 8.95 10.08
C VAL A 162 -1.45 10.23 10.49
N VAL A 163 -0.18 10.11 10.86
CA VAL A 163 0.58 11.23 11.43
C VAL A 163 1.60 11.83 10.46
N GLY A 164 1.86 11.12 9.34
CA GLY A 164 2.79 11.59 8.32
C GLY A 164 2.56 10.94 6.98
N TRP A 165 2.91 11.66 5.92
CA TRP A 165 2.86 11.16 4.55
C TRP A 165 3.93 11.81 3.68
N GLY A 166 4.35 11.08 2.65
CA GLY A 166 5.33 11.53 1.69
C GLY A 166 5.11 10.92 0.31
N ALA A 167 5.50 11.67 -0.70
CA ALA A 167 5.52 11.20 -2.08
C ALA A 167 6.71 11.79 -2.82
N ALA A 168 7.39 10.97 -3.62
CA ALA A 168 8.55 11.39 -4.41
C ALA A 168 8.64 10.59 -5.70
N SER A 169 9.44 11.06 -6.64
CA SER A 169 9.75 10.33 -7.87
C SER A 169 11.23 10.02 -7.94
N ASP A 170 11.56 8.84 -8.49
CA ASP A 170 12.93 8.46 -8.82
C ASP A 170 13.48 9.26 -10.00
N ALA A 171 12.63 9.61 -10.97
CA ALA A 171 13.01 10.23 -12.24
C ALA A 171 14.17 9.49 -12.93
N HIS A 172 14.15 8.15 -12.89
CA HIS A 172 15.25 7.28 -13.34
C HIS A 172 14.93 6.45 -14.57
N HIS A 173 13.90 5.60 -14.50
CA HIS A 173 13.55 4.67 -15.56
C HIS A 173 12.04 4.36 -15.53
N ILE A 174 11.48 3.99 -16.70
CA ILE A 174 10.03 3.72 -16.81
C ILE A 174 9.55 2.51 -16.00
N ALA A 175 10.40 1.48 -15.81
CA ALA A 175 10.02 0.23 -15.13
C ALA A 175 10.96 -0.19 -14.00
N GLN A 176 12.15 0.41 -13.88
CA GLN A 176 13.11 0.07 -12.85
C GLN A 176 13.20 1.16 -11.80
N PRO A 177 13.30 0.81 -10.50
CA PRO A 177 13.54 1.78 -9.45
C PRO A 177 14.93 2.39 -9.61
N HIS A 178 15.13 3.55 -9.02
CA HIS A 178 16.49 4.08 -8.88
C HIS A 178 17.33 3.10 -8.02
N PRO A 179 18.52 2.62 -8.47
CA PRO A 179 19.27 1.59 -7.75
C PRO A 179 19.53 1.90 -6.29
N GLU A 180 19.73 3.18 -5.96
CA GLU A 180 19.96 3.65 -4.58
C GLU A 180 18.67 3.97 -3.80
N GLY A 181 17.50 3.62 -4.32
CA GLY A 181 16.21 3.87 -3.66
C GLY A 181 15.93 5.33 -3.29
N VAL A 182 16.41 6.27 -4.11
CA VAL A 182 16.40 7.71 -3.78
C VAL A 182 14.99 8.26 -3.61
N GLY A 183 14.06 7.85 -4.48
CA GLY A 183 12.66 8.28 -4.40
C GLY A 183 11.99 7.76 -3.15
N LEU A 184 12.17 6.47 -2.84
CA LEU A 184 11.65 5.85 -1.63
C LEU A 184 12.21 6.53 -0.37
N ALA A 185 13.53 6.76 -0.30
CA ALA A 185 14.15 7.46 0.82
C ALA A 185 13.60 8.89 1.00
N ARG A 186 13.35 9.60 -0.10
CA ARG A 186 12.74 10.95 -0.05
C ARG A 186 11.31 10.91 0.47
N ALA A 187 10.48 9.97 -0.01
CA ALA A 187 9.11 9.80 0.42
C ALA A 187 9.05 9.44 1.92
N ALA A 188 9.86 8.47 2.36
CA ALA A 188 9.95 8.08 3.76
C ALA A 188 10.39 9.24 4.68
N ARG A 189 11.47 9.94 4.33
CA ARG A 189 11.93 11.11 5.10
C ARG A 189 10.89 12.23 5.16
N GLN A 190 10.15 12.46 4.08
CA GLN A 190 9.07 13.45 4.07
C GLN A 190 7.96 13.05 5.03
N ALA A 191 7.53 11.79 5.01
CA ALA A 191 6.52 11.25 5.90
C ALA A 191 6.93 11.35 7.37
N MET A 192 8.17 10.95 7.69
CA MET A 192 8.71 10.99 9.06
C MET A 192 8.90 12.41 9.59
N ARG A 193 9.36 13.36 8.75
CA ARG A 193 9.42 14.77 9.15
C ARG A 193 8.05 15.32 9.51
N LEU A 194 7.02 14.98 8.73
CA LEU A 194 5.65 15.39 8.99
C LEU A 194 5.11 14.77 10.28
N ALA A 195 5.52 13.53 10.59
CA ALA A 195 5.20 12.83 11.83
C ALA A 195 5.98 13.34 13.06
N GLY A 196 6.87 14.33 12.89
CA GLY A 196 7.69 14.88 13.97
C GLY A 196 8.85 13.98 14.43
N ASP A 197 9.24 12.99 13.60
CA ASP A 197 10.28 12.01 13.92
C ASP A 197 11.21 11.82 12.71
N PRO A 198 12.00 12.83 12.34
CA PRO A 198 12.80 12.83 11.12
C PRO A 198 13.89 11.75 11.07
N ASP A 199 14.37 11.28 12.21
CA ASP A 199 15.40 10.26 12.34
C ASP A 199 14.84 8.83 12.49
N GLY A 200 13.52 8.69 12.69
CA GLY A 200 12.83 7.41 12.88
C GLY A 200 13.06 6.80 14.26
N ASP A 201 13.31 7.62 15.28
CA ASP A 201 13.63 7.13 16.64
C ASP A 201 12.46 6.39 17.28
N ALA A 202 11.24 6.77 16.95
CA ALA A 202 10.01 6.13 17.42
C ALA A 202 9.40 5.14 16.40
N LEU A 203 10.10 4.81 15.30
CA LEU A 203 9.60 3.89 14.29
C LEU A 203 9.86 2.44 14.71
N ASP A 204 8.79 1.66 14.87
CA ASP A 204 8.83 0.30 15.38
C ASP A 204 8.69 -0.76 14.28
N TYR A 205 8.19 -0.39 13.10
CA TYR A 205 7.93 -1.34 12.02
C TYR A 205 7.84 -0.65 10.65
N VAL A 206 8.30 -1.35 9.62
CA VAL A 206 8.09 -0.97 8.21
C VAL A 206 7.37 -2.10 7.46
N ASN A 207 6.20 -1.79 6.89
CA ASN A 207 5.60 -2.61 5.85
C ASN A 207 6.15 -2.15 4.51
N ALA A 208 6.99 -2.98 3.92
CA ALA A 208 7.74 -2.68 2.72
C ALA A 208 6.95 -2.92 1.44
N HIS A 209 7.38 -2.29 0.35
CA HIS A 209 6.88 -2.62 -0.98
C HIS A 209 7.26 -4.03 -1.39
N GLY A 210 8.49 -4.48 -1.14
CA GLY A 210 9.00 -5.85 -1.19
C GLY A 210 8.31 -6.79 -2.17
N THR A 211 8.62 -6.66 -3.46
CA THR A 211 7.92 -7.41 -4.52
C THR A 211 8.49 -8.80 -4.80
N GLY A 212 9.63 -9.15 -4.23
CA GLY A 212 10.37 -10.36 -4.58
C GLY A 212 11.08 -10.26 -5.93
N THR A 213 11.24 -9.05 -6.47
CA THR A 213 11.95 -8.82 -7.72
C THR A 213 13.40 -8.43 -7.50
N LYS A 214 14.25 -8.78 -8.45
CA LYS A 214 15.70 -8.56 -8.34
C LYS A 214 16.07 -7.10 -8.10
N TYR A 215 15.43 -6.17 -8.80
CA TYR A 215 15.79 -4.76 -8.75
C TYR A 215 15.15 -3.99 -7.61
N ASN A 216 13.87 -4.29 -7.31
CA ASN A 216 13.15 -3.55 -6.28
C ASN A 216 13.73 -3.78 -4.89
N ASP A 217 13.92 -5.01 -4.48
CA ASP A 217 14.20 -5.36 -3.09
C ASP A 217 15.56 -4.81 -2.63
N GLY A 218 16.60 -4.90 -3.48
CA GLY A 218 17.89 -4.28 -3.20
C GLY A 218 17.85 -2.76 -3.18
N ALA A 219 17.11 -2.13 -4.13
CA ALA A 219 16.94 -0.69 -4.15
C ALA A 219 16.14 -0.18 -2.93
N GLU A 220 15.11 -0.90 -2.52
CA GLU A 220 14.31 -0.60 -1.33
C GLU A 220 15.15 -0.70 -0.05
N THR A 221 15.96 -1.74 0.09
CA THR A 221 16.92 -1.90 1.21
C THR A 221 17.85 -0.70 1.32
N ARG A 222 18.47 -0.30 0.20
CA ARG A 222 19.33 0.91 0.17
C ARG A 222 18.55 2.18 0.47
N GLY A 223 17.32 2.29 -0.05
CA GLY A 223 16.43 3.41 0.23
C GLY A 223 16.06 3.54 1.72
N LEU A 224 15.74 2.43 2.39
CA LEU A 224 15.47 2.40 3.82
C LEU A 224 16.73 2.74 4.64
N ARG A 225 17.89 2.21 4.28
CA ARG A 225 19.17 2.59 4.90
C ARG A 225 19.46 4.09 4.73
N ALA A 226 19.22 4.62 3.55
CA ALA A 226 19.38 6.06 3.32
C ALA A 226 18.36 6.88 4.10
N ALA A 227 17.12 6.41 4.26
CA ALA A 227 16.11 7.11 5.05
C ALA A 227 16.44 7.13 6.54
N PHE A 228 16.93 6.01 7.08
CA PHE A 228 17.17 5.77 8.50
C PHE A 228 18.62 5.30 8.79
N PRO A 229 19.65 6.14 8.55
CA PRO A 229 21.05 5.69 8.56
C PRO A 229 21.53 5.15 9.90
N LYS A 230 20.86 5.54 11.00
CA LYS A 230 21.19 5.06 12.36
C LYS A 230 20.31 3.92 12.85
N ARG A 231 19.19 3.68 12.18
CA ARG A 231 18.12 2.82 12.71
C ARG A 231 17.74 1.67 11.77
N ALA A 232 18.08 1.72 10.47
CA ALA A 232 17.59 0.76 9.49
C ALA A 232 17.81 -0.70 9.90
N GLU A 233 18.93 -1.04 10.52
CA GLU A 233 19.26 -2.41 10.97
C GLU A 233 18.44 -2.87 12.19
N SER A 234 17.87 -1.94 12.94
CA SER A 234 17.10 -2.24 14.16
C SER A 234 15.59 -2.15 13.99
N ILE A 235 15.12 -1.67 12.84
CA ILE A 235 13.68 -1.57 12.55
C ILE A 235 13.25 -2.84 11.83
N PRO A 236 12.30 -3.62 12.39
CA PRO A 236 11.72 -4.75 11.70
C PRO A 236 11.03 -4.31 10.40
N VAL A 237 11.30 -5.03 9.32
CA VAL A 237 10.72 -4.81 7.99
C VAL A 237 10.01 -6.09 7.57
N SER A 238 8.85 -6.02 6.93
CA SER A 238 8.31 -7.19 6.24
C SER A 238 7.55 -6.80 4.98
N SER A 239 7.43 -7.73 4.05
CA SER A 239 6.57 -7.60 2.88
C SER A 239 5.43 -8.59 2.94
N THR A 240 4.22 -8.08 3.03
CA THR A 240 3.00 -8.88 3.02
C THR A 240 2.60 -9.35 1.62
N LYS A 241 3.28 -8.87 0.56
CA LYS A 241 3.12 -9.40 -0.79
C LYS A 241 3.55 -10.86 -0.91
N SER A 242 4.35 -11.36 0.03
CA SER A 242 4.68 -12.78 0.13
C SER A 242 3.45 -13.67 0.37
N THR A 243 2.37 -13.13 0.93
CA THR A 243 1.12 -13.84 1.24
C THR A 243 -0.06 -13.38 0.38
N THR A 244 -0.14 -12.09 0.07
CA THR A 244 -1.26 -11.53 -0.69
C THR A 244 -1.03 -11.51 -2.20
N GLY A 245 0.21 -11.68 -2.66
CA GLY A 245 0.61 -11.26 -3.99
C GLY A 245 0.67 -9.74 -4.12
N HIS A 246 1.02 -9.26 -5.30
CA HIS A 246 1.03 -7.83 -5.61
C HIS A 246 -0.32 -7.41 -6.16
N LEU A 247 -1.05 -6.59 -5.41
CA LEU A 247 -2.40 -6.13 -5.73
C LEU A 247 -2.41 -4.84 -6.57
N LEU A 248 -1.31 -4.50 -7.22
CA LEU A 248 -1.14 -3.32 -8.07
C LEU A 248 -1.76 -2.06 -7.44
N GLU A 249 -2.80 -1.48 -8.07
CA GLU A 249 -3.45 -0.26 -7.62
C GLU A 249 -4.06 -0.35 -6.21
N ALA A 250 -4.45 -1.57 -5.78
CA ALA A 250 -5.01 -1.83 -4.46
C ALA A 250 -3.94 -2.03 -3.38
N ALA A 251 -2.67 -2.29 -3.75
CA ALA A 251 -1.60 -2.63 -2.82
C ALA A 251 -1.47 -1.63 -1.67
N GLY A 252 -1.47 -0.33 -1.98
CA GLY A 252 -1.28 0.72 -0.99
C GLY A 252 -2.32 0.74 0.12
N VAL A 253 -3.61 0.58 -0.19
CA VAL A 253 -4.67 0.57 0.83
C VAL A 253 -4.72 -0.75 1.59
N VAL A 254 -4.46 -1.89 0.93
CA VAL A 254 -4.43 -3.19 1.60
C VAL A 254 -3.27 -3.25 2.60
N GLU A 255 -2.08 -2.83 2.19
CA GLU A 255 -0.90 -2.75 3.06
C GLU A 255 -1.04 -1.71 4.17
N PHE A 256 -1.74 -0.61 3.90
CA PHE A 256 -2.14 0.35 4.93
C PHE A 256 -3.01 -0.32 6.01
N VAL A 257 -4.03 -1.10 5.62
CA VAL A 257 -4.89 -1.84 6.55
C VAL A 257 -4.08 -2.89 7.33
N ILE A 258 -3.22 -3.65 6.66
CA ILE A 258 -2.36 -4.64 7.33
C ILE A 258 -1.42 -3.95 8.33
N THR A 259 -0.84 -2.81 7.98
CA THR A 259 0.02 -2.02 8.88
C THR A 259 -0.75 -1.52 10.08
N MET A 260 -1.99 -1.05 9.88
CA MET A 260 -2.89 -0.65 10.98
C MET A 260 -3.19 -1.83 11.91
N LEU A 261 -3.51 -3.01 11.36
CA LEU A 261 -3.75 -4.23 12.14
C LEU A 261 -2.49 -4.66 12.90
N ALA A 262 -1.30 -4.54 12.32
CA ALA A 262 -0.06 -4.83 13.03
C ALA A 262 0.11 -3.95 14.28
N LEU A 263 -0.28 -2.67 14.19
CA LEU A 263 -0.26 -1.77 15.35
C LEU A 263 -1.33 -2.13 16.39
N THR A 264 -2.54 -2.50 15.97
CA THR A 264 -3.66 -2.78 16.90
C THR A 264 -3.51 -4.13 17.59
N ASP A 265 -3.03 -5.13 16.88
CA ASP A 265 -2.96 -6.52 17.35
C ASP A 265 -1.62 -6.84 18.03
N GLY A 266 -0.62 -5.96 17.88
CA GLY A 266 0.72 -6.18 18.43
C GLY A 266 1.45 -7.35 17.75
N VAL A 267 1.19 -7.58 16.45
CA VAL A 267 1.78 -8.68 15.69
C VAL A 267 2.30 -8.17 14.36
N LEU A 268 3.60 -8.21 14.16
CA LEU A 268 4.21 -7.91 12.86
C LEU A 268 4.01 -9.10 11.94
N PRO A 269 3.40 -8.90 10.75
CA PRO A 269 3.26 -9.97 9.76
C PRO A 269 4.64 -10.36 9.23
N PRO A 270 4.85 -11.65 8.89
CA PRO A 270 6.13 -12.11 8.37
C PRO A 270 6.30 -11.76 6.89
N THR A 271 7.56 -11.77 6.44
CA THR A 271 7.90 -12.02 5.04
C THR A 271 7.91 -13.54 4.84
N ALA A 272 6.79 -14.08 4.39
CA ALA A 272 6.65 -15.52 4.15
C ALA A 272 7.50 -15.97 2.96
N GLY A 273 7.90 -17.24 2.96
CA GLY A 273 8.70 -17.81 1.88
C GLY A 273 10.15 -17.32 1.82
N PHE A 274 10.64 -16.66 2.85
CA PHE A 274 12.05 -16.28 2.96
C PHE A 274 12.90 -17.53 3.16
N THR A 275 13.84 -17.79 2.25
CA THR A 275 14.64 -19.02 2.21
C THR A 275 16.11 -18.78 2.50
N ALA A 276 16.69 -17.69 1.96
CA ALA A 276 18.10 -17.43 2.08
C ALA A 276 18.40 -15.92 2.18
N PRO A 277 19.29 -15.52 3.07
CA PRO A 277 19.73 -14.12 3.17
C PRO A 277 20.46 -13.68 1.89
N ASP A 278 20.19 -12.44 1.48
CA ASP A 278 20.85 -11.79 0.36
C ASP A 278 21.75 -10.66 0.89
N PRO A 279 23.05 -10.61 0.52
CA PRO A 279 23.93 -9.52 0.94
C PRO A 279 23.47 -8.11 0.53
N GLU A 280 22.64 -7.99 -0.52
CA GLU A 280 22.04 -6.71 -0.92
C GLU A 280 20.76 -6.36 -0.13
N CYS A 281 20.23 -7.33 0.61
CA CYS A 281 19.01 -7.22 1.40
C CYS A 281 19.30 -7.71 2.83
N ASP A 282 19.98 -6.89 3.62
CA ASP A 282 20.60 -7.26 4.89
C ASP A 282 19.95 -6.57 6.12
N LEU A 283 18.65 -6.26 6.04
CA LEU A 283 17.86 -5.75 7.17
C LEU A 283 17.13 -6.89 7.92
N ASP A 284 16.42 -6.56 8.99
CA ASP A 284 15.56 -7.51 9.71
C ASP A 284 14.21 -7.67 9.02
N TYR A 285 14.07 -8.66 8.15
CA TYR A 285 12.88 -8.85 7.30
C TYR A 285 11.74 -9.67 7.94
N VAL A 286 11.76 -9.92 9.23
CA VAL A 286 10.77 -10.74 9.94
C VAL A 286 10.48 -12.04 9.17
N PRO A 287 11.47 -12.96 9.01
CA PRO A 287 11.33 -14.08 8.10
C PRO A 287 10.34 -15.12 8.62
N ASN A 288 9.43 -15.56 7.76
CA ASN A 288 8.52 -16.70 7.84
C ASN A 288 7.53 -16.73 9.02
N GLU A 289 7.91 -16.28 10.20
CA GLU A 289 7.06 -16.34 11.40
C GLU A 289 6.64 -14.95 11.85
N PRO A 290 5.35 -14.76 12.24
CA PRO A 290 4.90 -13.49 12.77
C PRO A 290 5.60 -13.17 14.08
N ARG A 291 5.94 -11.90 14.29
CA ARG A 291 6.63 -11.45 15.50
C ARG A 291 5.66 -10.68 16.40
N ARG A 292 5.44 -11.19 17.62
CA ARG A 292 4.71 -10.45 18.66
C ARG A 292 5.58 -9.35 19.24
N THR A 293 5.03 -8.14 19.30
CA THR A 293 5.69 -6.95 19.82
C THR A 293 4.64 -5.93 20.25
N ASP A 294 5.05 -4.75 20.70
CA ASP A 294 4.13 -3.65 21.06
C ASP A 294 4.40 -2.41 20.19
N PRO A 295 4.19 -2.50 18.87
CA PRO A 295 4.51 -1.40 17.97
C PRO A 295 3.54 -0.24 18.19
N ARG A 296 4.07 0.98 18.22
CA ARG A 296 3.28 2.21 18.36
C ARG A 296 3.26 3.03 17.10
N ARG A 297 4.32 2.97 16.33
CA ARG A 297 4.45 3.71 15.07
C ARG A 297 4.98 2.81 13.96
N ALA A 298 4.32 2.84 12.82
CA ALA A 298 4.71 2.07 11.65
C ALA A 298 4.70 2.92 10.39
N LEU A 299 5.55 2.55 9.46
CA LEU A 299 5.66 3.13 8.12
C LEU A 299 5.20 2.08 7.10
N THR A 300 4.33 2.44 6.16
CA THR A 300 4.09 1.64 4.95
C THR A 300 4.58 2.39 3.73
N VAL A 301 5.30 1.69 2.85
CA VAL A 301 5.88 2.28 1.64
C VAL A 301 5.45 1.52 0.40
N ASN A 302 5.21 2.25 -0.67
CA ASN A 302 4.90 1.68 -1.98
C ASN A 302 5.74 2.35 -3.05
N ALA A 303 6.16 1.55 -4.02
CA ALA A 303 6.84 1.99 -5.23
C ALA A 303 6.08 1.54 -6.48
N ALA A 304 6.21 2.27 -7.57
CA ALA A 304 5.52 1.94 -8.82
C ALA A 304 6.43 2.10 -10.02
N PHE A 305 6.10 1.42 -11.08
CA PHE A 305 6.64 1.72 -12.40
C PHE A 305 6.40 3.20 -12.73
N GLY A 306 7.33 3.81 -13.47
CA GLY A 306 7.40 5.26 -13.63
C GLY A 306 8.14 5.99 -12.51
N GLY A 307 8.60 5.24 -11.48
CA GLY A 307 9.42 5.76 -10.39
C GLY A 307 8.65 6.50 -9.30
N ALA A 308 7.32 6.37 -9.24
CA ALA A 308 6.54 6.97 -8.17
C ALA A 308 6.72 6.18 -6.86
N ASN A 309 6.95 6.90 -5.75
CA ASN A 309 7.11 6.34 -4.42
C ASN A 309 6.21 7.06 -3.44
N THR A 310 5.59 6.33 -2.53
CA THR A 310 4.74 6.85 -1.45
C THR A 310 5.12 6.27 -0.10
N ALA A 311 4.86 7.01 0.95
CA ALA A 311 5.10 6.61 2.33
C ALA A 311 3.99 7.17 3.23
N LEU A 312 3.48 6.36 4.15
CA LEU A 312 2.46 6.74 5.13
C LEU A 312 2.91 6.29 6.52
N VAL A 313 2.86 7.17 7.49
CA VAL A 313 3.18 6.88 8.90
C VAL A 313 1.88 6.75 9.67
N LEU A 314 1.69 5.58 10.28
CA LEU A 314 0.58 5.27 11.16
C LEU A 314 1.07 5.24 12.61
N GLU A 315 0.20 5.68 13.51
CA GLU A 315 0.46 5.64 14.94
C GLU A 315 -0.75 5.09 15.68
N ARG A 316 -0.52 4.23 16.66
CA ARG A 316 -1.56 3.72 17.56
C ARG A 316 -2.12 4.88 18.40
N PRO A 317 -3.44 4.98 18.59
CA PRO A 317 -4.10 6.04 19.35
C PRO A 317 -3.62 6.18 20.80
#